data_f9623d6a59da2629f6e41b9627ca36f7
#
_entry.id   f9623d6a59da2629f6e41b9627ca36f7
#
_cell.length_a   1.000
_cell.length_b   1.000
_cell.length_c   1.000
_cell.angle_alpha   90.00
_cell.angle_beta   90.00
_cell.angle_gamma   90.00
#
_symmetry.space_group_name_H-M   'P 1'
#
loop_
_entity.id
_entity.type
_entity.pdbx_description
1 polymer ?
#
loop_
_entity_poly.entity_id
_entity_poly.type
_entity_poly.pdbx_seq_one_letter_code
_entity_poly.pdbx_strand_id
1 'polypeptide(L)'
;MSGMTRGIPLRWIAVGVLVLSSSLNYLDRQLLAALAPTLRGEFQLSNQQYGLVVSVFAIVYAAVAPAAGWFIDRVGLNLGAAIAVALWSFAGAATAWTRSLSGLLTCRTVLGAAEAAGIPATGKANAIYLEPRELALGTAFNQVGITVGSVAAPLLVTFMQPRYGWRSTFAFCGALGLFWIPLWLFTSKRVPARISDSSPVRKDGGRLLRDPRFWGLALANAFVMTLYALWSNWTTLYFVQERHMTQDEANRQFAWIPAVFATAGGFFGGVLSYRWIRAGMNVLRARMRICWISGVILLATAAVPLMPHPALAAAAISLSFFWTLAISTNLYALPIDLFGPARAGLGVAALTSSFGLMTAFISPWIGSVVDRVGFAPVCMALSVMPLLGVALLRWTIAE
;
A
#
# COMPACT_ATOMS: atom_id res chain seq x y z
N MET A 1 -37.24 4.91 30.70
CA MET A 1 -36.31 3.97 30.04
C MET A 1 -36.60 4.05 28.55
N SER A 2 -35.95 4.96 27.81
CA SER A 2 -36.07 5.05 26.36
C SER A 2 -34.89 4.32 25.76
N GLY A 3 -35.15 3.19 25.11
CA GLY A 3 -34.17 2.40 24.39
C GLY A 3 -33.60 3.20 23.23
N MET A 4 -32.39 3.73 23.40
CA MET A 4 -31.63 4.31 22.32
C MET A 4 -31.08 3.19 21.43
N THR A 5 -31.80 2.86 20.36
CA THR A 5 -31.20 2.26 19.18
C THR A 5 -30.24 3.31 18.63
N ARG A 6 -28.98 3.25 19.07
CA ARG A 6 -27.91 4.09 18.51
C ARG A 6 -27.62 3.58 17.10
N GLY A 7 -28.37 4.09 16.10
CA GLY A 7 -28.03 3.91 14.70
C GLY A 7 -26.59 4.40 14.44
N ILE A 8 -25.90 3.78 13.50
CA ILE A 8 -24.55 4.20 13.08
C ILE A 8 -24.63 5.69 12.69
N PRO A 9 -23.82 6.59 13.30
CA PRO A 9 -23.85 8.00 12.94
C PRO A 9 -23.60 8.18 11.45
N LEU A 10 -24.37 9.01 10.76
CA LEU A 10 -24.31 9.22 9.30
C LEU A 10 -22.89 9.51 8.80
N ARG A 11 -22.04 10.17 9.61
CA ARG A 11 -20.62 10.44 9.29
C ARG A 11 -19.81 9.16 8.99
N TRP A 12 -20.11 8.05 9.64
CA TRP A 12 -19.43 6.78 9.39
C TRP A 12 -19.84 6.13 8.06
N ILE A 13 -21.02 6.48 7.54
CA ILE A 13 -21.43 6.08 6.19
C ILE A 13 -20.54 6.76 5.16
N ALA A 14 -20.27 8.07 5.28
CA ALA A 14 -19.36 8.76 4.37
C ALA A 14 -17.94 8.20 4.43
N VAL A 15 -17.43 7.95 5.64
CA VAL A 15 -16.11 7.30 5.83
C VAL A 15 -16.11 5.89 5.23
N GLY A 16 -17.16 5.09 5.43
CA GLY A 16 -17.29 3.75 4.88
C GLY A 16 -17.29 3.74 3.35
N VAL A 17 -17.97 4.69 2.70
CA VAL A 17 -17.94 4.82 1.23
C VAL A 17 -16.53 5.17 0.75
N LEU A 18 -15.78 6.01 1.47
CA LEU A 18 -14.38 6.28 1.13
C LEU A 18 -13.44 5.10 1.40
N VAL A 19 -13.67 4.35 2.47
CA VAL A 19 -12.95 3.09 2.72
C VAL A 19 -13.18 2.10 1.57
N LEU A 20 -14.39 2.07 1.00
CA LEU A 20 -14.68 1.27 -0.20
C LEU A 20 -13.84 1.73 -1.40
N SER A 21 -13.60 3.05 -1.60
CA SER A 21 -12.70 3.50 -2.67
C SER A 21 -11.26 3.04 -2.46
N SER A 22 -10.80 2.98 -1.21
CA SER A 22 -9.48 2.41 -0.89
C SER A 22 -9.41 0.91 -1.18
N SER A 23 -10.51 0.19 -0.96
CA SER A 23 -10.60 -1.23 -1.33
C SER A 23 -10.52 -1.41 -2.84
N LEU A 24 -11.22 -0.60 -3.61
CA LEU A 24 -11.18 -0.63 -5.08
C LEU A 24 -9.79 -0.26 -5.62
N ASN A 25 -9.16 0.77 -5.06
CA ASN A 25 -7.81 1.18 -5.41
C ASN A 25 -6.80 0.05 -5.24
N TYR A 26 -6.81 -0.63 -4.10
CA TYR A 26 -5.89 -1.75 -3.83
C TYR A 26 -6.26 -3.02 -4.61
N LEU A 27 -7.54 -3.22 -4.91
CA LEU A 27 -7.98 -4.27 -5.83
C LEU A 27 -7.36 -4.07 -7.20
N ASP A 28 -7.45 -2.87 -7.79
CA ASP A 28 -6.86 -2.53 -9.10
C ASP A 28 -5.34 -2.72 -9.12
N ARG A 29 -4.64 -2.33 -8.05
CA ARG A 29 -3.19 -2.57 -7.92
C ARG A 29 -2.85 -4.05 -7.91
N GLN A 30 -3.56 -4.84 -7.12
CA GLN A 30 -3.27 -6.24 -6.93
C GLN A 30 -3.71 -7.12 -8.09
N LEU A 31 -4.62 -6.66 -8.96
CA LEU A 31 -4.97 -7.35 -10.21
C LEU A 31 -3.73 -7.60 -11.08
N LEU A 32 -2.83 -6.62 -11.21
CA LEU A 32 -1.61 -6.79 -11.99
C LEU A 32 -0.76 -7.94 -11.43
N ALA A 33 -0.58 -7.98 -10.11
CA ALA A 33 0.22 -9.01 -9.45
C ALA A 33 -0.41 -10.40 -9.57
N ALA A 34 -1.74 -10.49 -9.38
CA ALA A 34 -2.48 -11.74 -9.48
C ALA A 34 -2.57 -12.28 -10.92
N LEU A 35 -2.55 -11.39 -11.93
CA LEU A 35 -2.55 -11.73 -13.35
C LEU A 35 -1.13 -11.73 -13.97
N ALA A 36 -0.08 -11.53 -13.20
CA ALA A 36 1.28 -11.38 -13.71
C ALA A 36 1.72 -12.56 -14.61
N PRO A 37 1.50 -13.84 -14.28
CA PRO A 37 1.82 -14.95 -15.18
C PRO A 37 1.07 -14.88 -16.51
N THR A 38 -0.24 -14.59 -16.48
CA THR A 38 -1.07 -14.45 -17.69
C THR A 38 -0.59 -13.30 -18.56
N LEU A 39 -0.34 -12.12 -17.99
CA LEU A 39 0.09 -10.94 -18.75
C LEU A 39 1.50 -11.12 -19.34
N ARG A 40 2.39 -11.79 -18.58
CA ARG A 40 3.71 -12.14 -19.11
C ARG A 40 3.62 -13.08 -20.31
N GLY A 41 2.78 -14.11 -20.24
CA GLY A 41 2.55 -15.02 -21.36
C GLY A 41 1.92 -14.32 -22.56
N GLU A 42 0.88 -13.50 -22.36
CA GLU A 42 0.15 -12.78 -23.42
C GLU A 42 1.03 -11.79 -24.18
N PHE A 43 1.88 -11.03 -23.47
CA PHE A 43 2.72 -9.99 -24.07
C PHE A 43 4.19 -10.43 -24.24
N GLN A 44 4.51 -11.69 -23.98
CA GLN A 44 5.86 -12.27 -24.04
C GLN A 44 6.89 -11.44 -23.25
N LEU A 45 6.50 -11.03 -22.03
CA LEU A 45 7.35 -10.18 -21.17
C LEU A 45 8.37 -10.99 -20.41
N SER A 46 9.61 -10.49 -20.35
CA SER A 46 10.58 -10.91 -19.33
C SER A 46 10.14 -10.48 -17.93
N ASN A 47 10.71 -11.07 -16.86
CA ASN A 47 10.48 -10.59 -15.50
C ASN A 47 10.96 -9.14 -15.34
N GLN A 48 12.06 -8.75 -16.00
CA GLN A 48 12.52 -7.35 -15.98
C GLN A 48 11.50 -6.39 -16.59
N GLN A 49 10.86 -6.75 -17.71
CA GLN A 49 9.81 -5.93 -18.33
C GLN A 49 8.56 -5.85 -17.45
N TYR A 50 8.17 -6.95 -16.79
CA TYR A 50 7.12 -6.90 -15.78
C TYR A 50 7.49 -5.97 -14.62
N GLY A 51 8.73 -6.03 -14.14
CA GLY A 51 9.26 -5.10 -13.14
C GLY A 51 9.17 -3.64 -13.58
N LEU A 52 9.37 -3.33 -14.87
CA LEU A 52 9.15 -1.98 -15.41
C LEU A 52 7.68 -1.55 -15.35
N VAL A 53 6.74 -2.45 -15.61
CA VAL A 53 5.29 -2.16 -15.50
C VAL A 53 4.91 -1.79 -14.05
N VAL A 54 5.49 -2.48 -13.06
CA VAL A 54 5.35 -2.14 -11.62
C VAL A 54 6.03 -0.81 -11.31
N SER A 55 7.24 -0.60 -11.84
CA SER A 55 8.08 0.58 -11.60
C SER A 55 7.42 1.87 -12.09
N VAL A 56 6.90 1.88 -13.31
CA VAL A 56 6.26 3.08 -13.89
C VAL A 56 5.09 3.57 -13.05
N PHE A 57 4.24 2.66 -12.58
CA PHE A 57 3.18 3.02 -11.65
C PHE A 57 3.74 3.66 -10.37
N ALA A 58 4.74 3.04 -9.75
CA ALA A 58 5.27 3.46 -8.46
C ALA A 58 5.97 4.84 -8.54
N ILE A 59 6.76 5.10 -9.59
CA ILE A 59 7.45 6.38 -9.76
C ILE A 59 6.46 7.51 -10.06
N VAL A 60 5.47 7.27 -10.92
CA VAL A 60 4.46 8.27 -11.26
C VAL A 60 3.59 8.58 -10.04
N TYR A 61 3.15 7.55 -9.31
CA TYR A 61 2.42 7.71 -8.06
C TYR A 61 3.20 8.58 -7.06
N ALA A 62 4.49 8.29 -6.83
CA ALA A 62 5.33 9.04 -5.90
C ALA A 62 5.55 10.49 -6.35
N ALA A 63 5.78 10.71 -7.64
CA ALA A 63 6.03 12.04 -8.21
C ALA A 63 4.76 12.92 -8.20
N VAL A 64 3.59 12.34 -8.44
CA VAL A 64 2.32 13.07 -8.54
C VAL A 64 1.65 13.27 -7.16
N ALA A 65 1.99 12.47 -6.14
CA ALA A 65 1.34 12.51 -4.82
C ALA A 65 1.25 13.92 -4.19
N PRO A 66 2.30 14.79 -4.24
CA PRO A 66 2.18 16.16 -3.72
C PRO A 66 1.18 17.02 -4.50
N ALA A 67 1.17 16.91 -5.84
CA ALA A 67 0.24 17.61 -6.71
C ALA A 67 -1.20 17.11 -6.54
N ALA A 68 -1.37 15.80 -6.31
CA ALA A 68 -2.66 15.18 -6.03
C ALA A 68 -3.26 15.67 -4.71
N GLY A 69 -2.45 15.83 -3.66
CA GLY A 69 -2.86 16.43 -2.40
C GLY A 69 -3.34 17.87 -2.60
N TRP A 70 -2.55 18.70 -3.30
CA TRP A 70 -2.94 20.06 -3.65
C TRP A 70 -4.24 20.10 -4.48
N PHE A 71 -4.41 19.19 -5.43
CA PHE A 71 -5.63 19.06 -6.24
C PHE A 71 -6.87 18.79 -5.36
N ILE A 72 -6.79 17.81 -4.44
CA ILE A 72 -7.88 17.51 -3.49
C ILE A 72 -8.20 18.71 -2.60
N ASP A 73 -7.19 19.48 -2.19
CA ASP A 73 -7.40 20.65 -1.37
C ASP A 73 -8.06 21.80 -2.14
N ARG A 74 -7.69 22.00 -3.41
CA ARG A 74 -8.21 23.11 -4.22
C ARG A 74 -9.59 22.84 -4.81
N VAL A 75 -9.83 21.61 -5.29
CA VAL A 75 -11.10 21.21 -5.94
C VAL A 75 -12.15 20.83 -4.89
N GLY A 76 -11.71 20.47 -3.69
CA GLY A 76 -12.56 19.95 -2.63
C GLY A 76 -12.67 18.43 -2.67
N LEU A 77 -12.97 17.85 -1.51
CA LEU A 77 -13.00 16.41 -1.34
C LEU A 77 -13.99 15.72 -2.30
N ASN A 78 -15.22 16.26 -2.39
CA ASN A 78 -16.32 15.57 -3.09
C ASN A 78 -16.04 15.39 -4.58
N LEU A 79 -15.71 16.49 -5.25
CA LEU A 79 -15.44 16.47 -6.69
C LEU A 79 -14.05 15.91 -6.98
N GLY A 80 -13.05 16.25 -6.16
CA GLY A 80 -11.68 15.77 -6.33
C GLY A 80 -11.59 14.25 -6.23
N ALA A 81 -12.24 13.64 -5.22
CA ALA A 81 -12.31 12.17 -5.11
C ALA A 81 -13.05 11.54 -6.29
N ALA A 82 -14.19 12.11 -6.72
CA ALA A 82 -14.95 11.59 -7.85
C ALA A 82 -14.14 11.62 -9.17
N ILE A 83 -13.42 12.71 -9.45
CA ILE A 83 -12.54 12.83 -10.63
C ILE A 83 -11.40 11.81 -10.56
N ALA A 84 -10.73 11.70 -9.41
CA ALA A 84 -9.64 10.76 -9.23
C ALA A 84 -10.09 9.32 -9.46
N VAL A 85 -11.23 8.91 -8.85
CA VAL A 85 -11.82 7.58 -9.05
C VAL A 85 -12.21 7.35 -10.50
N ALA A 86 -12.81 8.34 -11.18
CA ALA A 86 -13.14 8.23 -12.60
C ALA A 86 -11.88 7.96 -13.44
N LEU A 87 -10.83 8.76 -13.25
CA LEU A 87 -9.60 8.64 -14.02
C LEU A 87 -8.91 7.29 -13.81
N TRP A 88 -8.77 6.82 -12.56
CA TRP A 88 -8.14 5.52 -12.33
C TRP A 88 -9.01 4.35 -12.80
N SER A 89 -10.34 4.46 -12.68
CA SER A 89 -11.26 3.41 -13.16
C SER A 89 -11.23 3.30 -14.69
N PHE A 90 -11.15 4.41 -15.40
CA PHE A 90 -10.95 4.41 -16.86
C PHE A 90 -9.58 3.85 -17.24
N ALA A 91 -8.50 4.21 -16.54
CA ALA A 91 -7.16 3.67 -16.79
C ALA A 91 -7.09 2.17 -16.51
N GLY A 92 -7.71 1.71 -15.41
CA GLY A 92 -7.85 0.30 -15.07
C GLY A 92 -8.61 -0.47 -16.13
N ALA A 93 -9.80 0.01 -16.51
CA ALA A 93 -10.60 -0.57 -17.58
C ALA A 93 -9.85 -0.58 -18.92
N ALA A 94 -9.17 0.52 -19.28
CA ALA A 94 -8.40 0.64 -20.53
C ALA A 94 -7.29 -0.41 -20.66
N THR A 95 -6.79 -0.94 -19.54
CA THR A 95 -5.85 -2.05 -19.54
C THR A 95 -6.41 -3.28 -20.29
N ALA A 96 -7.72 -3.50 -20.28
CA ALA A 96 -8.38 -4.58 -21.00
C ALA A 96 -8.18 -4.53 -22.54
N TRP A 97 -7.96 -3.37 -23.10
CA TRP A 97 -7.78 -3.17 -24.55
C TRP A 97 -6.31 -3.06 -24.97
N THR A 98 -5.37 -3.16 -24.03
CA THR A 98 -3.94 -3.12 -24.35
C THR A 98 -3.51 -4.35 -25.15
N ARG A 99 -2.58 -4.13 -26.11
CA ARG A 99 -2.02 -5.18 -26.98
C ARG A 99 -0.49 -5.17 -27.00
N SER A 100 0.14 -4.36 -26.15
CA SER A 100 1.59 -4.20 -26.13
C SER A 100 2.09 -3.76 -24.76
N LEU A 101 3.38 -3.94 -24.54
CA LEU A 101 4.06 -3.41 -23.34
C LEU A 101 3.87 -1.90 -23.20
N SER A 102 3.98 -1.14 -24.31
CA SER A 102 3.79 0.32 -24.28
C SER A 102 2.38 0.71 -23.86
N GLY A 103 1.36 -0.02 -24.30
CA GLY A 103 -0.02 0.16 -23.85
C GLY A 103 -0.18 -0.08 -22.34
N LEU A 104 0.42 -1.16 -21.82
CA LEU A 104 0.43 -1.45 -20.38
C LEU A 104 1.13 -0.34 -19.59
N LEU A 105 2.29 0.12 -20.05
CA LEU A 105 3.05 1.21 -19.42
C LEU A 105 2.22 2.50 -19.38
N THR A 106 1.54 2.85 -20.50
CA THR A 106 0.68 4.03 -20.55
C THR A 106 -0.49 3.94 -19.56
N CYS A 107 -1.20 2.81 -19.54
CA CYS A 107 -2.29 2.61 -18.57
C CYS A 107 -1.78 2.69 -17.13
N ARG A 108 -0.60 2.13 -16.82
CA ARG A 108 0.02 2.19 -15.49
C ARG A 108 0.47 3.60 -15.11
N THR A 109 0.93 4.40 -16.07
CA THR A 109 1.25 5.82 -15.87
C THR A 109 0.01 6.61 -15.44
N VAL A 110 -1.07 6.49 -16.22
CA VAL A 110 -2.33 7.20 -15.91
C VAL A 110 -2.92 6.71 -14.58
N LEU A 111 -2.91 5.40 -14.36
CA LEU A 111 -3.39 4.79 -13.11
C LEU A 111 -2.62 5.32 -11.90
N GLY A 112 -1.28 5.33 -11.96
CA GLY A 112 -0.42 5.82 -10.88
C GLY A 112 -0.66 7.29 -10.56
N ALA A 113 -0.83 8.13 -11.58
CA ALA A 113 -1.14 9.54 -11.41
C ALA A 113 -2.51 9.78 -10.75
N ALA A 114 -3.54 9.06 -11.19
CA ALA A 114 -4.89 9.22 -10.67
C ALA A 114 -5.04 8.66 -9.24
N GLU A 115 -4.45 7.50 -8.97
CA GLU A 115 -4.51 6.85 -7.66
C GLU A 115 -3.73 7.60 -6.57
N ALA A 116 -2.78 8.45 -6.94
CA ALA A 116 -2.02 9.28 -5.99
C ALA A 116 -2.93 10.19 -5.14
N ALA A 117 -4.15 10.49 -5.60
CA ALA A 117 -5.15 11.26 -4.86
C ALA A 117 -5.87 10.47 -3.74
N GLY A 118 -5.79 9.14 -3.73
CA GLY A 118 -6.54 8.29 -2.81
C GLY A 118 -6.20 8.52 -1.33
N ILE A 119 -4.91 8.53 -0.98
CA ILE A 119 -4.46 8.78 0.40
C ILE A 119 -4.84 10.19 0.88
N PRO A 120 -4.56 11.28 0.13
CA PRO A 120 -5.00 12.62 0.49
C PRO A 120 -6.52 12.73 0.67
N ALA A 121 -7.31 12.13 -0.23
CA ALA A 121 -8.77 12.15 -0.14
C ALA A 121 -9.29 11.48 1.14
N THR A 122 -8.76 10.30 1.47
CA THR A 122 -9.15 9.57 2.69
C THR A 122 -8.73 10.32 3.96
N GLY A 123 -7.52 10.88 3.98
CA GLY A 123 -7.04 11.70 5.10
C GLY A 123 -7.92 12.94 5.32
N LYS A 124 -8.28 13.65 4.23
CA LYS A 124 -9.16 14.80 4.26
C LYS A 124 -10.58 14.44 4.71
N ALA A 125 -11.11 13.31 4.26
CA ALA A 125 -12.41 12.83 4.71
C ALA A 125 -12.45 12.53 6.22
N ASN A 126 -11.44 11.84 6.73
CA ASN A 126 -11.34 11.61 8.16
C ASN A 126 -11.34 12.94 8.94
N ALA A 127 -10.59 13.94 8.47
CA ALA A 127 -10.54 15.26 9.12
C ALA A 127 -11.90 16.00 9.05
N ILE A 128 -12.63 15.90 7.93
CA ILE A 128 -13.90 16.58 7.72
C ILE A 128 -15.06 15.95 8.49
N TYR A 129 -15.13 14.60 8.50
CA TYR A 129 -16.29 13.88 9.03
C TYR A 129 -16.09 13.38 10.47
N LEU A 130 -14.88 13.02 10.89
CA LEU A 130 -14.63 12.39 12.18
C LEU A 130 -14.22 13.39 13.26
N GLU A 131 -14.52 13.05 14.52
CA GLU A 131 -14.01 13.79 15.68
C GLU A 131 -12.51 13.46 15.91
N PRO A 132 -11.74 14.36 16.57
CA PRO A 132 -10.32 14.10 16.84
C PRO A 132 -10.03 12.76 17.53
N ARG A 133 -10.93 12.32 18.42
CA ARG A 133 -10.84 11.02 19.10
C ARG A 133 -11.16 9.81 18.20
N GLU A 134 -11.80 10.03 17.03
CA GLU A 134 -12.19 9.00 16.07
C GLU A 134 -11.19 8.86 14.91
N LEU A 135 -10.24 9.79 14.73
CA LEU A 135 -9.31 9.79 13.60
C LEU A 135 -8.47 8.51 13.51
N ALA A 136 -8.01 7.99 14.65
CA ALA A 136 -7.26 6.73 14.68
C ALA A 136 -8.12 5.55 14.21
N LEU A 137 -9.41 5.55 14.58
CA LEU A 137 -10.36 4.52 14.16
C LEU A 137 -10.63 4.63 12.65
N GLY A 138 -10.83 5.85 12.11
CA GLY A 138 -10.98 6.06 10.67
C GLY A 138 -9.78 5.57 9.86
N THR A 139 -8.56 5.81 10.34
CA THR A 139 -7.34 5.29 9.74
C THR A 139 -7.27 3.76 9.79
N ALA A 140 -7.67 3.15 10.90
CA ALA A 140 -7.74 1.69 11.04
C ALA A 140 -8.78 1.07 10.08
N PHE A 141 -9.95 1.69 9.91
CA PHE A 141 -10.94 1.25 8.93
C PHE A 141 -10.42 1.36 7.49
N ASN A 142 -9.68 2.41 7.18
CA ASN A 142 -9.04 2.54 5.87
C ASN A 142 -8.05 1.40 5.62
N GLN A 143 -7.25 1.02 6.62
CA GLN A 143 -6.33 -0.11 6.51
C GLN A 143 -7.05 -1.44 6.28
N VAL A 144 -8.21 -1.65 6.92
CA VAL A 144 -9.07 -2.82 6.65
C VAL A 144 -9.56 -2.79 5.20
N GLY A 145 -9.99 -1.63 4.69
CA GLY A 145 -10.38 -1.47 3.28
C GLY A 145 -9.26 -1.86 2.30
N ILE A 146 -8.04 -1.39 2.55
CA ILE A 146 -6.84 -1.77 1.80
C ILE A 146 -6.65 -3.29 1.77
N THR A 147 -6.80 -3.94 2.92
CA THR A 147 -6.67 -5.39 3.05
C THR A 147 -7.75 -6.12 2.27
N VAL A 148 -9.01 -5.66 2.37
CA VAL A 148 -10.14 -6.25 1.63
C VAL A 148 -9.87 -6.20 0.12
N GLY A 149 -9.42 -5.06 -0.42
CA GLY A 149 -9.05 -4.94 -1.83
C GLY A 149 -7.92 -5.90 -2.23
N SER A 150 -6.87 -5.97 -1.40
CA SER A 150 -5.71 -6.83 -1.64
C SER A 150 -6.05 -8.33 -1.60
N VAL A 151 -6.96 -8.74 -0.72
CA VAL A 151 -7.46 -10.13 -0.64
C VAL A 151 -8.41 -10.44 -1.79
N ALA A 152 -9.28 -9.49 -2.15
CA ALA A 152 -10.28 -9.68 -3.19
C ALA A 152 -9.66 -9.87 -4.58
N ALA A 153 -8.53 -9.23 -4.88
CA ALA A 153 -7.93 -9.27 -6.22
C ALA A 153 -7.55 -10.70 -6.68
N PRO A 154 -6.72 -11.47 -5.97
CA PRO A 154 -6.37 -12.82 -6.40
C PRO A 154 -7.58 -13.76 -6.43
N LEU A 155 -8.54 -13.61 -5.50
CA LEU A 155 -9.76 -14.41 -5.48
C LEU A 155 -10.68 -14.08 -6.66
N LEU A 156 -10.81 -12.80 -7.01
CA LEU A 156 -11.56 -12.35 -8.19
C LEU A 156 -10.93 -12.86 -9.49
N VAL A 157 -9.60 -12.81 -9.60
CA VAL A 157 -8.86 -13.35 -10.74
C VAL A 157 -9.12 -14.85 -10.89
N THR A 158 -9.06 -15.62 -9.80
CA THR A 158 -9.39 -17.06 -9.80
C THR A 158 -10.80 -17.34 -10.33
N PHE A 159 -11.77 -16.46 -10.00
CA PHE A 159 -13.14 -16.64 -10.47
C PHE A 159 -13.35 -16.18 -11.92
N MET A 160 -12.84 -15.01 -12.28
CA MET A 160 -13.15 -14.36 -13.56
C MET A 160 -12.25 -14.80 -14.71
N GLN A 161 -10.95 -14.94 -14.46
CA GLN A 161 -9.97 -15.18 -15.51
C GLN A 161 -10.24 -16.49 -16.29
N PRO A 162 -10.55 -17.64 -15.66
CA PRO A 162 -10.85 -18.86 -16.43
C PRO A 162 -12.16 -18.81 -17.23
N ARG A 163 -13.13 -17.98 -16.80
CA ARG A 163 -14.47 -17.91 -17.41
C ARG A 163 -14.61 -16.82 -18.47
N TYR A 164 -14.03 -15.66 -18.21
CA TYR A 164 -14.24 -14.44 -18.99
C TYR A 164 -12.94 -13.83 -19.52
N GLY A 165 -11.79 -14.41 -19.14
CA GLY A 165 -10.47 -13.91 -19.49
C GLY A 165 -10.00 -12.71 -18.66
N TRP A 166 -8.71 -12.42 -18.76
CA TRP A 166 -8.06 -11.35 -17.98
C TRP A 166 -8.55 -9.95 -18.36
N ARG A 167 -8.91 -9.75 -19.64
CA ARG A 167 -9.43 -8.46 -20.13
C ARG A 167 -10.74 -8.09 -19.44
N SER A 168 -11.65 -9.04 -19.34
CA SER A 168 -12.95 -8.83 -18.66
C SER A 168 -12.76 -8.56 -17.17
N THR A 169 -11.71 -9.12 -16.53
CA THR A 169 -11.41 -8.85 -15.13
C THR A 169 -11.02 -7.38 -14.91
N PHE A 170 -10.16 -6.80 -15.75
CA PHE A 170 -9.83 -5.38 -15.69
C PHE A 170 -11.03 -4.48 -16.01
N ALA A 171 -11.80 -4.80 -17.04
CA ALA A 171 -12.98 -4.03 -17.40
C ALA A 171 -14.03 -4.02 -16.27
N PHE A 172 -14.24 -5.17 -15.61
CA PHE A 172 -15.16 -5.30 -14.48
C PHE A 172 -14.70 -4.44 -13.27
N CYS A 173 -13.42 -4.46 -12.92
CA CYS A 173 -12.90 -3.66 -11.82
C CYS A 173 -13.02 -2.16 -12.11
N GLY A 174 -12.70 -1.73 -13.32
CA GLY A 174 -12.93 -0.33 -13.71
C GLY A 174 -14.40 0.06 -13.64
N ALA A 175 -15.33 -0.83 -14.05
CA ALA A 175 -16.76 -0.58 -13.91
C ALA A 175 -17.19 -0.44 -12.44
N LEU A 176 -16.66 -1.27 -11.51
CA LEU A 176 -16.92 -1.14 -10.07
C LEU A 176 -16.52 0.25 -9.54
N GLY A 177 -15.35 0.76 -9.98
CA GLY A 177 -14.93 2.11 -9.61
C GLY A 177 -15.86 3.20 -10.15
N LEU A 178 -16.35 3.07 -11.39
CA LEU A 178 -17.32 4.01 -11.94
C LEU A 178 -18.65 3.98 -11.17
N PHE A 179 -19.11 2.82 -10.70
CA PHE A 179 -20.31 2.71 -9.85
C PHE A 179 -20.13 3.35 -8.47
N TRP A 180 -18.92 3.42 -7.97
CA TRP A 180 -18.65 4.10 -6.71
C TRP A 180 -18.92 5.62 -6.79
N ILE A 181 -18.72 6.25 -7.94
CA ILE A 181 -18.86 7.71 -8.13
C ILE A 181 -20.26 8.22 -7.75
N PRO A 182 -21.36 7.72 -8.35
CA PRO A 182 -22.71 8.15 -7.96
C PRO A 182 -23.00 7.83 -6.48
N LEU A 183 -22.54 6.72 -5.95
CA LEU A 183 -22.67 6.38 -4.53
C LEU A 183 -22.01 7.44 -3.64
N TRP A 184 -20.78 7.87 -3.98
CA TRP A 184 -20.06 8.91 -3.25
C TRP A 184 -20.75 10.26 -3.34
N LEU A 185 -21.09 10.70 -4.55
CA LEU A 185 -21.75 12.00 -4.74
C LEU A 185 -23.11 12.08 -4.06
N PHE A 186 -23.86 10.98 -4.02
CA PHE A 186 -25.11 10.90 -3.27
C PHE A 186 -24.88 10.97 -1.76
N THR A 187 -23.91 10.20 -1.25
CA THR A 187 -23.60 10.14 0.17
C THR A 187 -23.07 11.47 0.69
N SER A 188 -22.12 12.08 -0.02
CA SER A 188 -21.48 13.34 0.38
C SER A 188 -22.43 14.53 0.42
N LYS A 189 -23.51 14.50 -0.39
CA LYS A 189 -24.57 15.54 -0.34
C LYS A 189 -25.50 15.40 0.87
N ARG A 190 -25.65 14.19 1.43
CA ARG A 190 -26.57 13.89 2.52
C ARG A 190 -25.93 13.87 3.90
N VAL A 191 -24.63 13.63 3.95
CA VAL A 191 -23.90 13.59 5.21
C VAL A 191 -23.26 14.96 5.47
N PRO A 192 -23.70 15.69 6.52
CA PRO A 192 -23.13 16.99 6.83
C PRO A 192 -21.67 16.87 7.26
N ALA A 193 -20.82 17.68 6.67
CA ALA A 193 -19.43 17.84 7.10
C ALA A 193 -19.38 18.51 8.48
N ARG A 194 -18.50 18.04 9.36
CA ARG A 194 -18.29 18.62 10.68
C ARG A 194 -17.48 19.94 10.59
N ILE A 195 -16.54 20.01 9.67
CA ILE A 195 -15.67 21.17 9.44
C ILE A 195 -15.76 21.55 7.97
N SER A 196 -15.73 22.86 7.69
CA SER A 196 -15.65 23.36 6.31
C SER A 196 -14.37 22.90 5.62
N ASP A 197 -14.49 22.57 4.34
CA ASP A 197 -13.39 22.06 3.47
C ASP A 197 -12.26 23.08 3.22
N SER A 198 -12.36 24.29 3.79
CA SER A 198 -11.49 25.44 3.52
C SER A 198 -10.35 25.67 4.53
N SER A 199 -9.83 24.63 5.20
CA SER A 199 -8.71 24.81 6.15
C SER A 199 -7.39 25.09 5.41
N PRO A 200 -6.68 26.20 5.71
CA PRO A 200 -5.45 26.55 5.02
C PRO A 200 -4.31 25.57 5.34
N VAL A 201 -3.61 25.12 4.28
CA VAL A 201 -2.37 24.35 4.40
C VAL A 201 -1.27 25.22 5.04
N ARG A 202 -0.75 24.82 6.18
CA ARG A 202 0.37 25.50 6.85
C ARG A 202 1.68 25.32 6.08
N LYS A 203 2.30 26.44 5.67
CA LYS A 203 3.56 26.50 4.90
C LYS A 203 4.79 26.46 5.82
N ASP A 204 5.13 25.36 6.47
CA ASP A 204 6.34 25.33 7.33
C ASP A 204 7.32 24.17 7.02
N GLY A 205 7.41 23.74 5.75
CA GLY A 205 8.19 22.59 5.34
C GLY A 205 9.71 22.78 5.16
N GLY A 206 10.17 24.01 4.90
CA GLY A 206 11.54 24.26 4.45
C GLY A 206 12.65 23.91 5.47
N ARG A 207 12.38 24.00 6.76
CA ARG A 207 13.36 23.64 7.81
C ARG A 207 13.50 22.13 7.99
N LEU A 208 12.45 21.34 7.71
CA LEU A 208 12.47 19.90 7.89
C LEU A 208 13.37 19.20 6.87
N LEU A 209 13.43 19.72 5.64
CA LEU A 209 14.31 19.19 4.59
C LEU A 209 15.81 19.32 4.90
N ARG A 210 16.18 20.15 5.89
CA ARG A 210 17.58 20.29 6.37
C ARG A 210 17.90 19.40 7.56
N ASP A 211 16.90 18.74 8.14
CA ASP A 211 17.09 17.84 9.28
C ASP A 211 17.57 16.45 8.79
N PRO A 212 18.77 15.98 9.19
CA PRO A 212 19.28 14.67 8.79
C PRO A 212 18.37 13.53 9.22
N ARG A 213 17.64 13.67 10.33
CA ARG A 213 16.69 12.66 10.83
C ARG A 213 15.52 12.44 9.85
N PHE A 214 15.13 13.48 9.11
CA PHE A 214 14.10 13.38 8.08
C PHE A 214 14.53 12.45 6.94
N TRP A 215 15.74 12.61 6.44
CA TRP A 215 16.29 11.78 5.36
C TRP A 215 16.63 10.38 5.85
N GLY A 216 17.14 10.25 7.08
CA GLY A 216 17.40 8.96 7.74
C GLY A 216 16.11 8.14 7.86
N LEU A 217 15.02 8.77 8.26
CA LEU A 217 13.71 8.12 8.37
C LEU A 217 13.14 7.72 7.01
N ALA A 218 13.24 8.59 5.99
CA ALA A 218 12.79 8.30 4.63
C ALA A 218 13.58 7.12 4.02
N LEU A 219 14.91 7.13 4.18
CA LEU A 219 15.77 6.08 3.64
C LEU A 219 15.60 4.75 4.39
N ALA A 220 15.42 4.80 5.71
CA ALA A 220 15.11 3.62 6.50
C ALA A 220 13.80 2.96 6.05
N ASN A 221 12.76 3.77 5.81
CA ASN A 221 11.49 3.26 5.28
C ASN A 221 11.66 2.65 3.87
N ALA A 222 12.44 3.29 3.01
CA ALA A 222 12.74 2.75 1.69
C ALA A 222 13.32 1.33 1.79
N PHE A 223 14.32 1.12 2.63
CA PHE A 223 14.92 -0.20 2.86
C PHE A 223 13.95 -1.21 3.49
N VAL A 224 13.21 -0.81 4.52
CA VAL A 224 12.23 -1.68 5.19
C VAL A 224 11.15 -2.16 4.22
N MET A 225 10.66 -1.26 3.37
CA MET A 225 9.54 -1.56 2.46
C MET A 225 9.94 -2.35 1.21
N THR A 226 11.22 -2.71 1.03
CA THR A 226 11.66 -3.58 -0.08
C THR A 226 10.98 -4.95 -0.07
N LEU A 227 10.83 -5.56 1.10
CA LEU A 227 10.15 -6.85 1.25
C LEU A 227 8.64 -6.75 0.97
N TYR A 228 8.03 -5.63 1.36
CA TYR A 228 6.64 -5.37 0.98
C TYR A 228 6.50 -5.22 -0.54
N ALA A 229 7.41 -4.48 -1.19
CA ALA A 229 7.43 -4.32 -2.64
C ALA A 229 7.63 -5.67 -3.36
N LEU A 230 8.55 -6.51 -2.86
CA LEU A 230 8.76 -7.86 -3.39
C LEU A 230 7.46 -8.66 -3.34
N TRP A 231 6.96 -8.91 -2.17
CA TRP A 231 5.87 -9.88 -2.03
C TRP A 231 4.51 -9.35 -2.49
N SER A 232 4.23 -8.04 -2.44
CA SER A 232 2.98 -7.50 -3.00
C SER A 232 2.89 -7.61 -4.52
N ASN A 233 4.02 -7.65 -5.22
CA ASN A 233 4.02 -7.66 -6.69
C ASN A 233 4.46 -8.99 -7.30
N TRP A 234 5.17 -9.85 -6.56
CA TRP A 234 5.84 -11.02 -7.11
C TRP A 234 5.36 -12.35 -6.51
N THR A 235 4.46 -12.35 -5.52
CA THR A 235 4.03 -13.57 -4.83
C THR A 235 3.44 -14.60 -5.80
N THR A 236 2.50 -14.21 -6.66
CA THR A 236 1.90 -15.14 -7.64
C THR A 236 2.94 -15.68 -8.61
N LEU A 237 3.84 -14.81 -9.13
CA LEU A 237 4.93 -15.22 -10.01
C LEU A 237 5.90 -16.19 -9.33
N TYR A 238 6.24 -15.95 -8.06
CA TYR A 238 7.06 -16.85 -7.27
C TYR A 238 6.46 -18.26 -7.20
N PHE A 239 5.17 -18.37 -6.87
CA PHE A 239 4.53 -19.69 -6.80
C PHE A 239 4.45 -20.37 -8.17
N VAL A 240 4.23 -19.62 -9.23
CA VAL A 240 4.17 -20.18 -10.59
C VAL A 240 5.55 -20.62 -11.07
N GLN A 241 6.59 -19.79 -10.89
CA GLN A 241 7.92 -20.05 -11.45
C GLN A 241 8.77 -20.98 -10.59
N GLU A 242 8.78 -20.78 -9.27
CA GLU A 242 9.64 -21.55 -8.37
C GLU A 242 8.94 -22.81 -7.80
N ARG A 243 7.61 -22.80 -7.74
CA ARG A 243 6.82 -23.89 -7.16
C ARG A 243 6.02 -24.66 -8.20
N HIS A 244 6.13 -24.27 -9.47
CA HIS A 244 5.45 -24.92 -10.60
C HIS A 244 3.94 -25.04 -10.42
N MET A 245 3.33 -24.12 -9.67
CA MET A 245 1.90 -24.06 -9.48
C MET A 245 1.23 -23.36 -10.67
N THR A 246 -0.03 -23.68 -10.93
CA THR A 246 -0.84 -22.87 -11.81
C THR A 246 -1.15 -21.51 -11.17
N GLN A 247 -1.42 -20.49 -11.98
CA GLN A 247 -1.80 -19.17 -11.48
C GLN A 247 -3.06 -19.25 -10.60
N ASP A 248 -4.02 -20.09 -10.97
CA ASP A 248 -5.27 -20.29 -10.23
C ASP A 248 -4.99 -20.90 -8.84
N GLU A 249 -4.18 -21.93 -8.77
CA GLU A 249 -3.79 -22.54 -7.49
C GLU A 249 -3.04 -21.55 -6.60
N ALA A 250 -2.07 -20.81 -7.15
CA ALA A 250 -1.29 -19.80 -6.41
C ALA A 250 -2.20 -18.72 -5.83
N ASN A 251 -3.12 -18.19 -6.64
CA ASN A 251 -4.04 -17.14 -6.22
C ASN A 251 -5.07 -17.64 -5.19
N ARG A 252 -5.67 -18.79 -5.42
CA ARG A 252 -6.70 -19.35 -4.55
C ARG A 252 -6.16 -19.79 -3.21
N GLN A 253 -4.98 -20.42 -3.18
CA GLN A 253 -4.46 -21.03 -1.96
C GLN A 253 -3.61 -20.06 -1.14
N PHE A 254 -2.81 -19.18 -1.78
CA PHE A 254 -1.73 -18.49 -1.06
C PHE A 254 -1.65 -16.98 -1.27
N ALA A 255 -1.91 -16.45 -2.46
CA ALA A 255 -1.57 -15.05 -2.78
C ALA A 255 -2.34 -13.99 -1.98
N TRP A 256 -3.50 -14.33 -1.43
CA TRP A 256 -4.30 -13.43 -0.59
C TRP A 256 -3.88 -13.41 0.89
N ILE A 257 -3.25 -14.48 1.38
CA ILE A 257 -2.92 -14.66 2.82
C ILE A 257 -1.95 -13.58 3.33
N PRO A 258 -0.87 -13.23 2.60
CA PRO A 258 0.08 -12.22 3.07
C PRO A 258 -0.55 -10.87 3.38
N ALA A 259 -1.58 -10.44 2.65
CA ALA A 259 -2.28 -9.18 2.90
C ALA A 259 -2.98 -9.15 4.27
N VAL A 260 -3.53 -10.27 4.71
CA VAL A 260 -4.13 -10.42 6.06
C VAL A 260 -3.05 -10.33 7.12
N PHE A 261 -1.93 -11.03 6.93
CA PHE A 261 -0.79 -11.01 7.86
C PHE A 261 -0.13 -9.64 7.94
N ALA A 262 -0.08 -8.88 6.83
CA ALA A 262 0.39 -7.49 6.82
C ALA A 262 -0.42 -6.63 7.81
N THR A 263 -1.73 -6.69 7.73
CA THR A 263 -2.61 -5.93 8.63
C THR A 263 -2.47 -6.39 10.08
N ALA A 264 -2.44 -7.69 10.32
CA ALA A 264 -2.22 -8.23 11.66
C ALA A 264 -0.88 -7.78 12.26
N GLY A 265 0.19 -7.77 11.45
CA GLY A 265 1.52 -7.30 11.84
C GLY A 265 1.54 -5.82 12.20
N GLY A 266 0.87 -4.98 11.41
CA GLY A 266 0.72 -3.55 11.69
C GLY A 266 0.04 -3.30 13.03
N PHE A 267 -1.08 -3.97 13.31
CA PHE A 267 -1.77 -3.90 14.59
C PHE A 267 -0.90 -4.43 15.74
N PHE A 268 -0.25 -5.57 15.56
CA PHE A 268 0.65 -6.14 16.55
C PHE A 268 1.77 -5.19 16.93
N GLY A 269 2.48 -4.63 15.95
CA GLY A 269 3.57 -3.67 16.15
C GLY A 269 3.11 -2.42 16.90
N GLY A 270 1.91 -1.89 16.53
CA GLY A 270 1.31 -0.74 17.21
C GLY A 270 0.92 -1.03 18.66
N VAL A 271 0.24 -2.15 18.91
CA VAL A 271 -0.21 -2.56 20.26
C VAL A 271 0.99 -2.86 21.15
N LEU A 272 2.03 -3.52 20.63
CA LEU A 272 3.21 -3.88 21.43
C LEU A 272 4.00 -2.64 21.84
N SER A 273 4.23 -1.68 20.92
CA SER A 273 4.88 -0.41 21.28
C SER A 273 4.06 0.38 22.31
N TYR A 274 2.74 0.44 22.12
CA TYR A 274 1.82 1.10 23.06
C TYR A 274 1.92 0.49 24.47
N ARG A 275 1.93 -0.85 24.60
CA ARG A 275 2.07 -1.53 25.89
C ARG A 275 3.38 -1.19 26.58
N TRP A 276 4.50 -1.18 25.86
CA TRP A 276 5.80 -0.84 26.41
C TRP A 276 5.89 0.63 26.86
N ILE A 277 5.32 1.54 26.08
CA ILE A 277 5.23 2.96 26.46
C ILE A 277 4.39 3.13 27.72
N ARG A 278 3.25 2.45 27.83
CA ARG A 278 2.43 2.47 29.05
C ARG A 278 3.14 1.86 30.28
N ALA A 279 4.04 0.92 30.05
CA ALA A 279 4.87 0.34 31.09
C ALA A 279 6.08 1.23 31.47
N GLY A 280 6.14 2.48 30.98
CA GLY A 280 7.17 3.47 31.36
C GLY A 280 8.38 3.50 30.42
N MET A 281 8.39 2.75 29.31
CA MET A 281 9.48 2.83 28.34
C MET A 281 9.39 4.13 27.54
N ASN A 282 10.54 4.75 27.28
CA ASN A 282 10.62 5.92 26.40
C ASN A 282 10.05 5.58 25.00
N VAL A 283 9.26 6.50 24.41
CA VAL A 283 8.53 6.32 23.15
C VAL A 283 9.47 5.88 22.02
N LEU A 284 10.56 6.61 21.81
CA LEU A 284 11.52 6.29 20.75
C LEU A 284 12.18 4.92 20.96
N ARG A 285 12.54 4.61 22.21
CA ARG A 285 13.13 3.30 22.56
C ARG A 285 12.15 2.16 22.31
N ALA A 286 10.88 2.32 22.64
CA ALA A 286 9.85 1.30 22.40
C ALA A 286 9.69 1.01 20.91
N ARG A 287 9.58 2.07 20.07
CA ARG A 287 9.45 1.92 18.61
C ARG A 287 10.69 1.27 17.99
N MET A 288 11.87 1.76 18.35
CA MET A 288 13.14 1.22 17.84
C MET A 288 13.33 -0.24 18.23
N ARG A 289 12.90 -0.65 19.44
CA ARG A 289 13.00 -2.04 19.88
C ARG A 289 12.20 -2.98 18.99
N ILE A 290 10.98 -2.60 18.59
CA ILE A 290 10.18 -3.38 17.64
C ILE A 290 10.87 -3.44 16.27
N CYS A 291 11.37 -2.30 15.79
CA CYS A 291 12.06 -2.25 14.51
C CYS A 291 13.26 -3.21 14.48
N TRP A 292 14.06 -3.25 15.55
CA TRP A 292 15.21 -4.16 15.67
C TRP A 292 14.79 -5.63 15.72
N ILE A 293 13.84 -5.99 16.59
CA ILE A 293 13.35 -7.38 16.70
C ILE A 293 12.82 -7.85 15.35
N SER A 294 11.96 -7.04 14.72
CA SER A 294 11.38 -7.37 13.41
C SER A 294 12.44 -7.45 12.31
N GLY A 295 13.42 -6.51 12.30
CA GLY A 295 14.50 -6.51 11.31
C GLY A 295 15.35 -7.78 11.38
N VAL A 296 15.66 -8.26 12.57
CA VAL A 296 16.39 -9.52 12.78
C VAL A 296 15.56 -10.72 12.30
N ILE A 297 14.27 -10.76 12.64
CA ILE A 297 13.38 -11.86 12.21
C ILE A 297 13.23 -11.89 10.69
N LEU A 298 13.21 -10.73 10.03
CA LEU A 298 13.08 -10.62 8.58
C LEU A 298 14.27 -11.20 7.80
N LEU A 299 15.42 -11.44 8.43
CA LEU A 299 16.52 -12.20 7.83
C LEU A 299 16.08 -13.61 7.43
N ALA A 300 15.10 -14.19 8.13
CA ALA A 300 14.53 -15.50 7.79
C ALA A 300 13.86 -15.53 6.41
N THR A 301 13.52 -14.37 5.82
CA THR A 301 12.99 -14.29 4.45
C THR A 301 13.96 -14.88 3.40
N ALA A 302 15.28 -14.87 3.67
CA ALA A 302 16.27 -15.51 2.84
C ALA A 302 16.02 -17.03 2.63
N ALA A 303 15.33 -17.66 3.60
CA ALA A 303 15.04 -19.09 3.54
C ALA A 303 13.77 -19.45 2.75
N VAL A 304 12.98 -18.48 2.28
CA VAL A 304 11.72 -18.74 1.53
C VAL A 304 11.93 -19.67 0.34
N PRO A 305 12.98 -19.51 -0.51
CA PRO A 305 13.21 -20.42 -1.63
C PRO A 305 13.58 -21.84 -1.22
N LEU A 306 14.12 -22.01 0.00
CA LEU A 306 14.54 -23.30 0.53
C LEU A 306 13.40 -24.11 1.18
N MET A 307 12.22 -23.54 1.32
CA MET A 307 11.08 -24.22 1.95
C MET A 307 10.65 -25.43 1.11
N PRO A 308 10.49 -26.64 1.69
CA PRO A 308 10.22 -27.85 0.92
C PRO A 308 8.82 -27.88 0.29
N HIS A 309 7.84 -27.19 0.91
CA HIS A 309 6.45 -27.19 0.47
C HIS A 309 5.93 -25.78 0.19
N PRO A 310 5.04 -25.60 -0.82
CA PRO A 310 4.43 -24.31 -1.13
C PRO A 310 3.75 -23.64 0.08
N ALA A 311 3.07 -24.42 0.92
CA ALA A 311 2.41 -23.90 2.13
C ALA A 311 3.39 -23.30 3.15
N LEU A 312 4.59 -23.89 3.31
CA LEU A 312 5.63 -23.35 4.19
C LEU A 312 6.24 -22.08 3.60
N ALA A 313 6.43 -22.03 2.28
CA ALA A 313 6.85 -20.81 1.61
C ALA A 313 5.79 -19.69 1.78
N ALA A 314 4.50 -20.00 1.63
CA ALA A 314 3.42 -19.06 1.86
C ALA A 314 3.38 -18.55 3.31
N ALA A 315 3.59 -19.42 4.29
CA ALA A 315 3.70 -19.03 5.70
C ALA A 315 4.89 -18.11 5.94
N ALA A 316 6.06 -18.42 5.38
CA ALA A 316 7.26 -17.60 5.50
C ALA A 316 7.08 -16.22 4.83
N ILE A 317 6.46 -16.15 3.64
CA ILE A 317 6.09 -14.91 2.96
C ILE A 317 5.12 -14.10 3.83
N SER A 318 4.10 -14.75 4.39
CA SER A 318 3.10 -14.11 5.24
C SER A 318 3.73 -13.54 6.53
N LEU A 319 4.66 -14.26 7.15
CA LEU A 319 5.44 -13.78 8.30
C LEU A 319 6.36 -12.62 7.90
N SER A 320 6.93 -12.64 6.70
CA SER A 320 7.70 -11.51 6.16
C SER A 320 6.84 -10.25 6.06
N PHE A 321 5.61 -10.36 5.55
CA PHE A 321 4.65 -9.24 5.54
C PHE A 321 4.30 -8.77 6.96
N PHE A 322 4.02 -9.69 7.87
CA PHE A 322 3.66 -9.39 9.26
C PHE A 322 4.73 -8.52 9.92
N TRP A 323 5.98 -8.95 9.90
CA TRP A 323 7.07 -8.23 10.56
C TRP A 323 7.46 -6.95 9.83
N THR A 324 7.35 -6.89 8.50
CA THR A 324 7.55 -5.66 7.72
C THR A 324 6.54 -4.60 8.12
N LEU A 325 5.26 -4.95 8.26
CA LEU A 325 4.22 -4.00 8.66
C LEU A 325 4.27 -3.65 10.17
N ALA A 326 4.79 -4.55 11.01
CA ALA A 326 5.08 -4.23 12.41
C ALA A 326 6.15 -3.11 12.52
N ILE A 327 7.21 -3.14 11.68
CA ILE A 327 8.17 -2.04 11.56
C ILE A 327 7.47 -0.81 11.00
N SER A 328 6.80 -0.94 9.86
CA SER A 328 6.19 0.17 9.11
C SER A 328 5.28 1.01 10.00
N THR A 329 4.38 0.39 10.78
CA THR A 329 3.49 1.10 11.70
C THR A 329 4.25 1.98 12.69
N ASN A 330 5.39 1.51 13.20
CA ASN A 330 6.23 2.28 14.11
C ASN A 330 7.00 3.39 13.38
N LEU A 331 7.51 3.14 12.15
CA LEU A 331 8.16 4.16 11.33
C LEU A 331 7.20 5.30 10.97
N TYR A 332 5.95 4.99 10.59
CA TYR A 332 4.94 6.00 10.25
C TYR A 332 4.44 6.82 11.45
N ALA A 333 4.71 6.36 12.66
CA ALA A 333 4.44 7.14 13.87
C ALA A 333 5.61 8.07 14.27
N LEU A 334 6.86 7.77 13.86
CA LEU A 334 8.03 8.57 14.21
C LEU A 334 7.99 10.04 13.75
N PRO A 335 7.41 10.42 12.59
CA PRO A 335 7.30 11.82 12.21
C PRO A 335 6.63 12.70 13.25
N ILE A 336 5.58 12.22 13.93
CA ILE A 336 4.92 12.99 14.98
C ILE A 336 5.79 13.07 16.24
N ASP A 337 6.49 11.99 16.57
CA ASP A 337 7.35 11.91 17.77
C ASP A 337 8.63 12.77 17.62
N LEU A 338 9.20 12.84 16.40
CA LEU A 338 10.46 13.54 16.12
C LEU A 338 10.27 15.00 15.74
N PHE A 339 9.23 15.32 14.97
CA PHE A 339 9.05 16.63 14.34
C PHE A 339 7.83 17.40 14.86
N GLY A 340 7.02 16.74 15.71
CA GLY A 340 5.77 17.29 16.26
C GLY A 340 4.59 17.31 15.27
N PRO A 341 3.37 17.58 15.77
CA PRO A 341 2.14 17.46 14.97
C PRO A 341 2.11 18.36 13.74
N ALA A 342 2.70 19.57 13.82
CA ALA A 342 2.69 20.55 12.73
C ALA A 342 3.48 20.10 11.49
N ARG A 343 4.47 19.22 11.65
CA ARG A 343 5.37 18.75 10.57
C ARG A 343 5.24 17.27 10.27
N ALA A 344 4.47 16.53 11.05
CA ALA A 344 4.28 15.09 10.88
C ALA A 344 3.76 14.73 9.49
N GLY A 345 2.86 15.52 8.91
CA GLY A 345 2.32 15.28 7.57
C GLY A 345 3.38 15.24 6.48
N LEU A 346 4.37 16.16 6.50
CA LEU A 346 5.49 16.13 5.55
C LEU A 346 6.39 14.92 5.77
N GLY A 347 6.62 14.52 7.03
CA GLY A 347 7.37 13.31 7.36
C GLY A 347 6.68 12.04 6.82
N VAL A 348 5.37 11.92 7.00
CA VAL A 348 4.59 10.79 6.45
C VAL A 348 4.61 10.79 4.91
N ALA A 349 4.49 11.97 4.29
CA ALA A 349 4.62 12.09 2.83
C ALA A 349 5.98 11.60 2.33
N ALA A 350 7.08 11.95 3.04
CA ALA A 350 8.41 11.46 2.70
C ALA A 350 8.53 9.93 2.80
N LEU A 351 7.93 9.31 3.81
CA LEU A 351 7.88 7.86 3.94
C LEU A 351 7.13 7.23 2.75
N THR A 352 5.97 7.76 2.40
CA THR A 352 5.19 7.26 1.26
C THR A 352 5.94 7.41 -0.06
N SER A 353 6.57 8.56 -0.29
CA SER A 353 7.37 8.79 -1.51
C SER A 353 8.61 7.89 -1.55
N SER A 354 9.30 7.70 -0.43
CA SER A 354 10.49 6.83 -0.38
C SER A 354 10.14 5.38 -0.67
N PHE A 355 8.99 4.88 -0.23
CA PHE A 355 8.49 3.56 -0.59
C PHE A 355 8.20 3.46 -2.10
N GLY A 356 7.50 4.44 -2.68
CA GLY A 356 7.19 4.46 -4.12
C GLY A 356 8.46 4.48 -4.97
N LEU A 357 9.42 5.36 -4.65
CA LEU A 357 10.70 5.44 -5.34
C LEU A 357 11.49 4.13 -5.21
N MET A 358 11.59 3.56 -4.00
CA MET A 358 12.27 2.27 -3.81
C MET A 358 11.62 1.17 -4.63
N THR A 359 10.29 1.08 -4.64
CA THR A 359 9.56 0.10 -5.47
C THR A 359 9.88 0.29 -6.95
N ALA A 360 9.96 1.54 -7.42
CA ALA A 360 10.29 1.85 -8.81
C ALA A 360 11.69 1.38 -9.21
N PHE A 361 12.68 1.56 -8.36
CA PHE A 361 14.05 1.13 -8.65
C PHE A 361 14.23 -0.38 -8.49
N ILE A 362 13.63 -0.96 -7.45
CA ILE A 362 13.91 -2.35 -7.10
C ILE A 362 13.15 -3.35 -7.98
N SER A 363 11.95 -3.00 -8.51
CA SER A 363 11.16 -3.96 -9.27
C SER A 363 11.81 -4.41 -10.58
N PRO A 364 12.41 -3.55 -11.43
CA PRO A 364 13.15 -4.00 -12.60
C PRO A 364 14.40 -4.80 -12.25
N TRP A 365 15.07 -4.45 -11.14
CA TRP A 365 16.23 -5.19 -10.63
C TRP A 365 15.82 -6.60 -10.19
N ILE A 366 14.72 -6.75 -9.41
CA ILE A 366 14.16 -8.06 -9.06
C ILE A 366 13.93 -8.88 -10.32
N GLY A 367 13.23 -8.32 -11.31
CA GLY A 367 12.94 -9.00 -12.56
C GLY A 367 14.19 -9.46 -13.30
N SER A 368 15.22 -8.59 -13.41
CA SER A 368 16.48 -8.92 -14.05
C SER A 368 17.25 -10.04 -13.35
N VAL A 369 17.23 -10.06 -12.00
CA VAL A 369 17.87 -11.13 -11.23
C VAL A 369 17.09 -12.42 -11.38
N VAL A 370 15.76 -12.37 -11.30
CA VAL A 370 14.89 -13.55 -11.46
C VAL A 370 15.03 -14.17 -12.86
N ASP A 371 15.15 -13.34 -13.91
CA ASP A 371 15.37 -13.84 -15.29
C ASP A 371 16.69 -14.62 -15.43
N ARG A 372 17.71 -14.31 -14.61
CA ARG A 372 19.04 -14.92 -14.71
C ARG A 372 19.26 -16.10 -13.78
N VAL A 373 18.83 -15.98 -12.54
CA VAL A 373 19.22 -16.91 -11.45
C VAL A 373 18.09 -17.24 -10.46
N GLY A 374 16.82 -16.86 -10.77
CA GLY A 374 15.66 -17.15 -9.94
C GLY A 374 15.50 -16.24 -8.71
N PHE A 375 14.55 -16.58 -7.84
CA PHE A 375 14.18 -15.77 -6.67
C PHE A 375 15.15 -15.90 -5.48
N ALA A 376 15.98 -16.94 -5.40
CA ALA A 376 16.83 -17.16 -4.22
C ALA A 376 17.77 -15.99 -3.91
N PRO A 377 18.56 -15.44 -4.86
CA PRO A 377 19.41 -14.29 -4.59
C PRO A 377 18.63 -13.03 -4.23
N VAL A 378 17.43 -12.86 -4.80
CA VAL A 378 16.54 -11.73 -4.45
C VAL A 378 16.12 -11.81 -2.99
N CYS A 379 15.65 -12.97 -2.54
CA CYS A 379 15.25 -13.17 -1.15
C CYS A 379 16.42 -12.95 -0.18
N MET A 380 17.63 -13.43 -0.51
CA MET A 380 18.84 -13.22 0.29
C MET A 380 19.18 -11.72 0.40
N ALA A 381 19.25 -11.02 -0.72
CA ALA A 381 19.61 -9.60 -0.74
C ALA A 381 18.57 -8.74 -0.01
N LEU A 382 17.27 -8.96 -0.26
CA LEU A 382 16.22 -8.13 0.30
C LEU A 382 15.92 -8.44 1.78
N SER A 383 16.23 -9.64 2.28
CA SER A 383 16.08 -9.99 3.70
C SER A 383 16.94 -9.13 4.63
N VAL A 384 18.09 -8.65 4.16
CA VAL A 384 19.02 -7.81 4.94
C VAL A 384 18.60 -6.34 4.95
N MET A 385 17.87 -5.88 3.94
CA MET A 385 17.52 -4.47 3.76
C MET A 385 16.76 -3.86 4.97
N PRO A 386 15.74 -4.51 5.56
CA PRO A 386 15.07 -3.95 6.73
C PRO A 386 15.99 -3.70 7.90
N LEU A 387 16.92 -4.62 8.16
CA LEU A 387 17.88 -4.49 9.26
C LEU A 387 18.86 -3.33 9.02
N LEU A 388 19.35 -3.17 7.79
CA LEU A 388 20.17 -2.02 7.38
C LEU A 388 19.40 -0.71 7.53
N GLY A 389 18.12 -0.67 7.14
CA GLY A 389 17.27 0.51 7.31
C GLY A 389 17.11 0.89 8.79
N VAL A 390 16.88 -0.08 9.65
CA VAL A 390 16.77 0.15 11.11
C VAL A 390 18.10 0.60 11.72
N ALA A 391 19.23 0.04 11.27
CA ALA A 391 20.56 0.45 11.71
C ALA A 391 20.87 1.90 11.33
N LEU A 392 20.58 2.27 10.06
CA LEU A 392 20.71 3.64 9.57
C LEU A 392 19.85 4.62 10.36
N LEU A 393 18.59 4.27 10.63
CA LEU A 393 17.68 5.09 11.42
C LEU A 393 18.22 5.33 12.83
N ARG A 394 18.74 4.28 13.46
CA ARG A 394 19.36 4.42 14.81
C ARG A 394 20.52 5.41 14.79
N TRP A 395 21.37 5.35 13.78
CA TRP A 395 22.52 6.25 13.65
C TRP A 395 22.08 7.70 13.48
N THR A 396 21.08 7.98 12.65
CA THR A 396 20.58 9.36 12.40
C THR A 396 19.75 9.94 13.56
N ILE A 397 19.19 9.10 14.44
CA ILE A 397 18.39 9.57 15.59
C ILE A 397 19.23 9.66 16.86
N ALA A 398 20.39 8.98 16.92
CA ALA A 398 21.27 9.00 18.10
C ALA A 398 22.10 10.29 18.19
N GLU A 399 22.15 11.09 17.14
CA GLU A 399 22.70 12.44 17.12
C GLU A 399 21.61 13.46 17.47
#